data_aff619323d3fdd3e779e0fc756912776
#
_entry.id   aff619323d3fdd3e779e0fc756912776
#
_cell.length_a   1.000
_cell.length_b   1.000
_cell.length_c   1.000
_cell.angle_alpha   90.00
_cell.angle_beta   90.00
_cell.angle_gamma   90.00
#
_symmetry.space_group_name_H-M   'P 1'
#
loop_
_entity.id
_entity.type
_entity.pdbx_description
1 polymer ?
#
loop_
_entity_poly.entity_id
_entity_poly.type
_entity_poly.pdbx_seq_one_letter_code
_entity_poly.pdbx_strand_id
1 'polypeptide(L)'
;STALEAIRHQKENEIKNNEEIIKNELMPIYEKSGIKGKPEIWVVRGLYNIAGKVYEIIQNSQRELLIALPQIAQEIAKTLQPMLRTLHDKGIRIVVLVSEGTSTEIIKAISRIADVRIKDNMFGGGVIGDGIQVLILLGEEGNRNGSSEPIAIWAEHPGLAVYAKD
;
A
#
# COMPACT_ATOMS: atom_id res chain seq x y z
N SER A 1 10.28 -32.52 -2.17
CA SER A 1 11.41 -32.51 -3.11
C SER A 1 12.40 -31.41 -2.78
N THR A 2 13.67 -31.67 -2.95
CA THR A 2 14.74 -30.71 -2.66
C THR A 2 14.68 -29.43 -3.49
N ALA A 3 14.11 -29.48 -4.71
CA ALA A 3 13.93 -28.32 -5.56
C ALA A 3 12.87 -27.34 -5.01
N LEU A 4 11.76 -27.85 -4.52
CA LEU A 4 10.71 -27.03 -3.89
C LEU A 4 11.18 -26.39 -2.58
N GLU A 5 11.93 -27.14 -1.78
CA GLU A 5 12.53 -26.61 -0.55
C GLU A 5 13.55 -25.51 -0.83
N ALA A 6 14.37 -25.66 -1.87
CA ALA A 6 15.33 -24.65 -2.29
C ALA A 6 14.66 -23.36 -2.78
N ILE A 7 13.59 -23.47 -3.56
CA ILE A 7 12.79 -22.31 -4.01
C ILE A 7 12.12 -21.60 -2.82
N ARG A 8 11.57 -22.36 -1.90
CA ARG A 8 10.95 -21.84 -0.69
C ARG A 8 11.96 -21.09 0.18
N HIS A 9 13.15 -21.65 0.33
CA HIS A 9 14.23 -21.05 1.11
C HIS A 9 14.76 -19.76 0.46
N GLN A 10 14.88 -19.74 -0.85
CA GLN A 10 15.26 -18.56 -1.60
C GLN A 10 14.25 -17.43 -1.45
N LYS A 11 12.96 -17.73 -1.52
CA LYS A 11 11.88 -16.76 -1.30
C LYS A 11 11.90 -16.20 0.14
N GLU A 12 12.08 -17.05 1.12
CA GLU A 12 12.19 -16.62 2.51
C GLU A 12 13.39 -15.70 2.74
N ASN A 13 14.52 -15.98 2.09
CA ASN A 13 15.71 -15.13 2.17
C ASN A 13 15.52 -13.78 1.48
N GLU A 14 14.88 -13.74 0.32
CA GLU A 14 14.55 -12.49 -0.38
C GLU A 14 13.63 -11.61 0.46
N ILE A 15 12.63 -12.20 1.10
CA ILE A 15 11.72 -11.50 1.98
C ILE A 15 12.45 -10.93 3.20
N LYS A 16 13.33 -11.70 3.83
CA LYS A 16 14.15 -11.24 4.95
C LYS A 16 15.08 -10.11 4.54
N ASN A 17 15.69 -10.19 3.36
CA ASN A 17 16.54 -9.13 2.83
C ASN A 17 15.75 -7.84 2.60
N ASN A 18 14.54 -7.93 2.05
CA ASN A 18 13.67 -6.79 1.86
C ASN A 18 13.23 -6.18 3.20
N GLU A 19 12.91 -7.00 4.20
CA GLU A 19 12.60 -6.52 5.55
C GLU A 19 13.78 -5.78 6.17
N GLU A 20 15.01 -6.28 6.02
CA GLU A 20 16.21 -5.63 6.52
C GLU A 20 16.50 -4.31 5.82
N ILE A 21 16.36 -4.25 4.50
CA ILE A 21 16.52 -3.03 3.72
C ILE A 21 15.52 -1.97 4.20
N ILE A 22 14.27 -2.34 4.36
CA ILE A 22 13.22 -1.45 4.84
C ILE A 22 13.55 -0.93 6.24
N LYS A 23 13.92 -1.79 7.16
CA LYS A 23 14.32 -1.41 8.52
C LYS A 23 15.52 -0.50 8.51
N ASN A 24 16.53 -0.78 7.69
CA ASN A 24 17.75 0.02 7.60
C ASN A 24 17.51 1.40 6.98
N GLU A 25 16.58 1.51 6.03
CA GLU A 25 16.24 2.77 5.39
C GLU A 25 15.26 3.62 6.23
N LEU A 26 14.29 2.98 6.86
CA LEU A 26 13.23 3.67 7.61
C LEU A 26 13.65 4.03 9.04
N MET A 27 14.49 3.24 9.68
CA MET A 27 14.95 3.51 11.05
C MET A 27 15.74 4.84 11.19
N PRO A 28 16.64 5.20 10.27
CA PRO A 28 17.27 6.52 10.33
C PRO A 28 16.29 7.68 10.18
N ILE A 29 15.26 7.52 9.37
CA ILE A 29 14.20 8.52 9.19
C ILE A 29 13.40 8.66 10.48
N TYR A 30 13.10 7.56 11.11
CA TYR A 30 12.41 7.49 12.39
C TYR A 30 13.20 8.21 13.50
N GLU A 31 14.49 7.94 13.61
CA GLU A 31 15.36 8.56 14.58
C GLU A 31 15.44 10.08 14.39
N LYS A 32 15.49 10.56 13.14
CA LYS A 32 15.49 11.99 12.80
C LYS A 32 14.17 12.68 13.17
N SER A 33 13.05 11.97 13.13
CA SER A 33 11.74 12.55 13.45
C SER A 33 11.53 12.81 14.94
N GLY A 34 12.40 12.29 15.80
CA GLY A 34 12.33 12.48 17.25
C GLY A 34 11.15 11.79 17.92
N ILE A 35 10.50 10.88 17.24
CA ILE A 35 9.34 10.14 17.75
C ILE A 35 9.83 9.02 18.66
N LYS A 36 9.30 8.97 19.89
CA LYS A 36 9.65 7.96 20.88
C LYS A 36 8.88 6.67 20.65
N GLY A 37 9.57 5.54 20.67
CA GLY A 37 9.01 4.20 20.50
C GLY A 37 9.54 3.49 19.25
N LYS A 38 9.47 2.18 19.19
CA LYS A 38 9.86 1.41 18.00
C LYS A 38 8.71 1.39 16.99
N PRO A 39 8.96 1.69 15.70
CA PRO A 39 7.92 1.51 14.69
C PRO A 39 7.60 0.01 14.59
N GLU A 40 6.34 -0.32 14.68
CA GLU A 40 5.87 -1.66 14.38
C GLU A 40 5.64 -1.76 12.89
N ILE A 41 6.41 -2.63 12.24
CA ILE A 41 6.35 -2.84 10.79
C ILE A 41 6.07 -4.32 10.56
N TRP A 42 5.03 -4.60 9.80
CA TRP A 42 4.64 -5.96 9.43
C TRP A 42 4.69 -6.15 7.94
N VAL A 43 5.09 -7.34 7.52
CA VAL A 43 5.02 -7.76 6.13
C VAL A 43 3.72 -8.49 5.90
N VAL A 44 2.99 -8.09 4.87
CA VAL A 44 1.72 -8.71 4.46
C VAL A 44 1.93 -9.36 3.10
N ARG A 45 1.64 -10.64 3.02
CA ARG A 45 1.84 -11.43 1.80
C ARG A 45 0.53 -11.94 1.25
N GLY A 46 0.45 -11.96 -0.08
CA GLY A 46 -0.71 -12.45 -0.80
C GLY A 46 -1.79 -11.40 -1.01
N LEU A 47 -2.41 -11.45 -2.18
CA LEU A 47 -3.42 -10.47 -2.57
C LEU A 47 -4.59 -10.41 -1.59
N TYR A 48 -5.04 -11.56 -1.11
CA TYR A 48 -6.15 -11.64 -0.17
C TYR A 48 -5.84 -10.93 1.16
N ASN A 49 -4.67 -11.17 1.71
CA ASN A 49 -4.26 -10.56 2.97
C ASN A 49 -4.01 -9.05 2.82
N ILE A 50 -3.43 -8.64 1.71
CA ILE A 50 -3.22 -7.23 1.38
C ILE A 50 -4.57 -6.51 1.23
N ALA A 51 -5.50 -7.10 0.49
CA ALA A 51 -6.84 -6.55 0.33
C ALA A 51 -7.56 -6.41 1.68
N GLY A 52 -7.46 -7.41 2.55
CA GLY A 52 -8.02 -7.37 3.89
C GLY A 52 -7.47 -6.22 4.72
N LYS A 53 -6.16 -5.97 4.62
CA LYS A 53 -5.50 -4.86 5.33
C LYS A 53 -5.89 -3.50 4.77
N VAL A 54 -5.99 -3.39 3.45
CA VAL A 54 -6.50 -2.18 2.80
C VAL A 54 -7.92 -1.86 3.29
N TYR A 55 -8.78 -2.85 3.32
CA TYR A 55 -10.14 -2.71 3.85
C TYR A 55 -10.15 -2.19 5.28
N GLU A 56 -9.33 -2.77 6.13
CA GLU A 56 -9.22 -2.37 7.53
C GLU A 56 -8.79 -0.90 7.67
N ILE A 57 -7.77 -0.48 6.93
CA ILE A 57 -7.30 0.90 6.96
C ILE A 57 -8.37 1.87 6.47
N ILE A 58 -9.04 1.53 5.38
CA ILE A 58 -10.12 2.35 4.83
C ILE A 58 -11.27 2.48 5.84
N GLN A 59 -11.70 1.36 6.40
CA GLN A 59 -12.80 1.31 7.36
C GLN A 59 -12.53 2.13 8.62
N ASN A 60 -11.29 2.14 9.08
CA ASN A 60 -10.89 2.83 10.31
C ASN A 60 -10.53 4.30 10.09
N SER A 61 -10.46 4.77 8.84
CA SER A 61 -10.14 6.17 8.54
C SER A 61 -11.29 7.08 8.93
N GLN A 62 -10.98 8.15 9.66
CA GLN A 62 -11.96 9.10 10.20
C GLN A 62 -11.80 10.53 9.68
N ARG A 63 -10.62 10.88 9.16
CA ARG A 63 -10.32 12.25 8.72
C ARG A 63 -9.83 12.32 7.27
N GLU A 64 -8.84 11.56 6.93
CA GLU A 64 -8.20 11.62 5.63
C GLU A 64 -7.79 10.22 5.16
N LEU A 65 -7.98 9.96 3.88
CA LEU A 65 -7.56 8.73 3.23
C LEU A 65 -6.82 9.07 1.95
N LEU A 66 -5.59 8.61 1.85
CA LEU A 66 -4.76 8.76 0.66
C LEU A 66 -4.54 7.38 0.04
N ILE A 67 -4.84 7.25 -1.24
CA ILE A 67 -4.69 5.98 -1.97
C ILE A 67 -3.83 6.23 -3.20
N ALA A 68 -2.78 5.44 -3.36
CA ALA A 68 -2.03 5.37 -4.60
C ALA A 68 -2.38 4.05 -5.30
N LEU A 69 -2.99 4.15 -6.46
CA LEU A 69 -3.54 3.02 -7.20
C LEU A 69 -2.74 2.77 -8.47
N PRO A 70 -1.82 1.79 -8.46
CA PRO A 70 -1.08 1.44 -9.66
C PRO A 70 -1.99 0.73 -10.68
N GLN A 71 -1.55 0.68 -11.93
CA GLN A 71 -2.33 0.11 -13.02
C GLN A 71 -2.80 -1.34 -12.75
N ILE A 72 -1.95 -2.14 -12.10
CA ILE A 72 -2.28 -3.52 -11.75
C ILE A 72 -3.39 -3.65 -10.71
N ALA A 73 -3.66 -2.60 -9.96
CA ALA A 73 -4.66 -2.59 -8.89
C ALA A 73 -6.01 -1.97 -9.32
N GLN A 74 -6.24 -1.74 -10.60
CA GLN A 74 -7.49 -1.14 -11.11
C GLN A 74 -8.74 -1.96 -10.78
N GLU A 75 -8.63 -3.27 -10.77
CA GLU A 75 -9.72 -4.16 -10.40
C GLU A 75 -10.14 -4.00 -8.93
N ILE A 76 -9.16 -3.74 -8.07
CA ILE A 76 -9.41 -3.47 -6.65
C ILE A 76 -10.18 -2.15 -6.48
N ALA A 77 -9.94 -1.17 -7.34
CA ALA A 77 -10.65 0.12 -7.30
C ALA A 77 -12.15 -0.04 -7.41
N LYS A 78 -12.61 -0.92 -8.30
CA LYS A 78 -14.04 -1.19 -8.48
C LYS A 78 -14.67 -1.80 -7.22
N THR A 79 -13.93 -2.67 -6.55
CA THR A 79 -14.37 -3.32 -5.31
C THR A 79 -14.41 -2.34 -4.14
N LEU A 80 -13.49 -1.38 -4.10
CA LEU A 80 -13.40 -0.38 -3.04
C LEU A 80 -14.39 0.78 -3.19
N GLN A 81 -14.94 0.97 -4.37
CA GLN A 81 -15.79 2.13 -4.69
C GLN A 81 -16.97 2.32 -3.71
N PRO A 82 -17.75 1.28 -3.32
CA PRO A 82 -18.81 1.45 -2.35
C PRO A 82 -18.33 1.92 -0.97
N MET A 83 -17.18 1.41 -0.52
CA MET A 83 -16.57 1.84 0.74
C MET A 83 -16.14 3.30 0.71
N LEU A 84 -15.48 3.71 -0.37
CA LEU A 84 -15.04 5.10 -0.56
C LEU A 84 -16.22 6.05 -0.59
N ARG A 85 -17.32 5.64 -1.20
CA ARG A 85 -18.59 6.42 -1.20
C ARG A 85 -19.12 6.60 0.21
N THR A 86 -19.12 5.55 1.01
CA THR A 86 -19.54 5.62 2.41
C THR A 86 -18.69 6.61 3.21
N LEU A 87 -17.38 6.61 3.02
CA LEU A 87 -16.48 7.55 3.68
C LEU A 87 -16.68 8.98 3.18
N HIS A 88 -16.88 9.14 1.89
CA HIS A 88 -17.19 10.46 1.30
C HIS A 88 -18.46 11.07 1.91
N ASP A 89 -19.50 10.26 2.06
CA ASP A 89 -20.77 10.70 2.66
C ASP A 89 -20.62 11.08 4.14
N LYS A 90 -19.62 10.55 4.82
CA LYS A 90 -19.26 10.94 6.19
C LYS A 90 -18.37 12.19 6.28
N GLY A 91 -18.01 12.78 5.15
CA GLY A 91 -17.18 13.97 5.09
C GLY A 91 -15.68 13.71 5.21
N ILE A 92 -15.24 12.48 5.01
CA ILE A 92 -13.82 12.12 5.04
C ILE A 92 -13.15 12.56 3.73
N ARG A 93 -12.01 13.23 3.84
CA ARG A 93 -11.24 13.65 2.68
C ARG A 93 -10.55 12.45 2.05
N ILE A 94 -10.81 12.23 0.76
CA ILE A 94 -10.21 11.13 0.00
C ILE A 94 -9.42 11.70 -1.17
N VAL A 95 -8.14 11.33 -1.27
CA VAL A 95 -7.29 11.65 -2.40
C VAL A 95 -6.81 10.35 -3.02
N VAL A 96 -7.01 10.20 -4.31
CA VAL A 96 -6.58 9.01 -5.06
C VAL A 96 -5.59 9.42 -6.13
N LEU A 97 -4.41 8.85 -6.06
CA LEU A 97 -3.37 8.99 -7.07
C LEU A 97 -3.45 7.79 -8.01
N VAL A 98 -3.65 8.04 -9.29
CA VAL A 98 -3.73 6.99 -10.31
C VAL A 98 -2.58 7.11 -11.29
N SER A 99 -2.19 5.99 -11.87
CA SER A 99 -1.17 5.99 -12.92
C SER A 99 -1.72 6.52 -14.24
N GLU A 100 -0.83 7.12 -15.02
CA GLU A 100 -1.14 7.43 -16.42
C GLU A 100 -1.56 6.15 -17.15
N GLY A 101 -2.57 6.22 -17.98
CA GLY A 101 -3.13 5.06 -18.65
C GLY A 101 -4.27 4.36 -17.90
N THR A 102 -4.66 4.85 -16.74
CA THR A 102 -5.86 4.38 -16.05
C THR A 102 -7.09 4.70 -16.88
N SER A 103 -8.06 3.78 -16.97
CA SER A 103 -9.23 3.96 -17.79
C SER A 103 -10.03 5.19 -17.37
N THR A 104 -10.57 5.91 -18.36
CA THR A 104 -11.37 7.11 -18.13
C THR A 104 -12.61 6.83 -17.30
N GLU A 105 -13.19 5.64 -17.42
CA GLU A 105 -14.36 5.23 -16.64
C GLU A 105 -14.04 5.15 -15.15
N ILE A 106 -12.90 4.57 -14.79
CA ILE A 106 -12.45 4.48 -13.40
C ILE A 106 -12.18 5.86 -12.84
N ILE A 107 -11.49 6.71 -13.59
CA ILE A 107 -11.21 8.09 -13.18
C ILE A 107 -12.50 8.87 -12.94
N LYS A 108 -13.47 8.78 -13.83
CA LYS A 108 -14.77 9.44 -13.69
C LYS A 108 -15.54 8.94 -12.48
N ALA A 109 -15.55 7.63 -12.26
CA ALA A 109 -16.25 7.03 -11.14
C ALA A 109 -15.66 7.47 -9.80
N ILE A 110 -14.33 7.49 -9.69
CA ILE A 110 -13.64 7.90 -8.47
C ILE A 110 -13.71 9.41 -8.26
N SER A 111 -13.68 10.20 -9.32
CA SER A 111 -13.74 11.69 -9.25
C SER A 111 -15.00 12.21 -8.59
N ARG A 112 -16.06 11.43 -8.55
CA ARG A 112 -17.32 11.82 -7.89
C ARG A 112 -17.22 11.78 -6.36
N ILE A 113 -16.28 11.01 -5.82
CA ILE A 113 -16.18 10.74 -4.39
C ILE A 113 -14.80 11.06 -3.81
N ALA A 114 -13.84 11.39 -4.65
CA ALA A 114 -12.47 11.66 -4.24
C ALA A 114 -11.81 12.72 -5.13
N ASP A 115 -10.76 13.33 -4.63
CA ASP A 115 -9.86 14.16 -5.42
C ASP A 115 -8.87 13.22 -6.14
N VAL A 116 -8.97 13.15 -7.46
CA VAL A 116 -8.15 12.26 -8.28
C VAL A 116 -6.99 13.03 -8.90
N ARG A 117 -5.80 12.50 -8.75
CA ARG A 117 -4.58 13.02 -9.36
C ARG A 117 -3.91 11.95 -10.19
N ILE A 118 -3.31 12.35 -11.30
CA ILE A 118 -2.64 11.46 -12.25
C ILE A 118 -1.14 11.67 -12.13
N LYS A 119 -0.39 10.57 -12.02
CA LYS A 119 1.08 10.62 -11.96
C LYS A 119 1.68 9.64 -12.96
N ASP A 120 2.71 10.12 -13.64
CA ASP A 120 3.54 9.28 -14.51
C ASP A 120 4.49 8.43 -13.65
N ASN A 121 4.82 7.24 -14.14
CA ASN A 121 5.85 6.38 -13.55
C ASN A 121 5.61 6.08 -12.07
N MET A 122 4.43 5.56 -11.73
CA MET A 122 4.19 5.03 -10.39
C MET A 122 4.90 3.69 -10.20
N PHE A 123 5.85 3.65 -9.27
CA PHE A 123 6.63 2.45 -8.97
C PHE A 123 5.92 1.49 -8.01
N GLY A 124 4.81 1.89 -7.45
CA GLY A 124 4.06 1.08 -6.52
C GLY A 124 2.77 1.76 -6.13
N GLY A 125 2.11 1.22 -5.14
CA GLY A 125 0.88 1.76 -4.61
C GLY A 125 0.84 1.68 -3.11
N GLY A 126 -0.22 2.18 -2.53
CA GLY A 126 -0.38 2.11 -1.09
C GLY A 126 -1.60 2.87 -0.59
N VAL A 127 -1.77 2.83 0.71
CA VAL A 127 -2.87 3.49 1.40
C VAL A 127 -2.34 4.13 2.66
N ILE A 128 -2.73 5.37 2.91
CA ILE A 128 -2.43 6.07 4.16
C ILE A 128 -3.75 6.53 4.78
N GLY A 129 -4.02 6.05 5.98
CA GLY A 129 -5.22 6.42 6.74
C GLY A 129 -4.87 7.36 7.89
N ASP A 130 -5.53 8.52 7.94
CA ASP A 130 -5.41 9.50 9.02
C ASP A 130 -3.98 9.97 9.36
N GLY A 131 -3.04 9.81 8.42
CA GLY A 131 -1.65 10.15 8.64
C GLY A 131 -0.92 9.24 9.65
N ILE A 132 -1.47 8.08 9.96
CA ILE A 132 -0.92 7.15 10.97
C ILE A 132 -0.74 5.76 10.39
N GLN A 133 -1.76 5.21 9.74
CA GLN A 133 -1.71 3.87 9.17
C GLN A 133 -1.20 3.91 7.75
N VAL A 134 -0.20 3.11 7.45
CA VAL A 134 0.46 3.08 6.14
C VAL A 134 0.53 1.65 5.64
N LEU A 135 0.07 1.43 4.43
CA LEU A 135 0.31 0.21 3.68
C LEU A 135 1.03 0.58 2.39
N ILE A 136 2.19 0.01 2.17
CA ILE A 136 2.98 0.23 0.96
C ILE A 136 3.07 -1.08 0.19
N LEU A 137 2.59 -1.06 -1.04
CA LEU A 137 2.72 -2.19 -1.95
C LEU A 137 4.12 -2.18 -2.53
N LEU A 138 4.90 -3.23 -2.26
CA LEU A 138 6.28 -3.34 -2.73
C LEU A 138 6.39 -3.88 -4.16
N GLY A 139 5.28 -4.26 -4.75
CA GLY A 139 5.22 -4.87 -6.05
C GLY A 139 5.12 -6.38 -5.97
N GLU A 140 5.17 -7.00 -7.12
CA GLU A 140 5.25 -8.45 -7.20
C GLU A 140 6.72 -8.84 -7.11
N GLU A 141 7.08 -9.67 -6.16
CA GLU A 141 8.36 -10.35 -6.24
C GLU A 141 8.30 -11.26 -7.46
N GLY A 142 8.92 -10.79 -8.52
CA GLY A 142 8.99 -11.51 -9.77
C GLY A 142 9.72 -12.82 -9.58
N ASN A 143 8.95 -13.85 -9.38
CA ASN A 143 9.48 -15.17 -9.51
C ASN A 143 9.64 -15.45 -11.02
N ARG A 144 10.86 -15.73 -11.42
CA ARG A 144 11.20 -16.15 -12.78
C ARG A 144 10.38 -17.35 -13.26
N ASN A 145 9.62 -17.99 -12.37
CA ASN A 145 8.81 -19.18 -12.62
C ASN A 145 7.30 -18.92 -12.70
N GLY A 146 6.84 -17.67 -12.82
CA GLY A 146 5.46 -17.34 -13.12
C GLY A 146 4.48 -17.36 -11.94
N SER A 147 4.91 -17.62 -10.72
CA SER A 147 4.09 -17.43 -9.52
C SER A 147 4.59 -16.24 -8.74
N SER A 148 4.05 -15.06 -9.05
CA SER A 148 4.35 -13.84 -8.30
C SER A 148 3.32 -13.66 -7.20
N GLU A 149 3.79 -13.58 -5.96
CA GLU A 149 2.96 -13.24 -4.82
C GLU A 149 3.18 -11.78 -4.46
N PRO A 150 2.13 -10.94 -4.43
CA PRO A 150 2.30 -9.55 -4.04
C PRO A 150 2.67 -9.43 -2.56
N ILE A 151 3.56 -8.48 -2.28
CA ILE A 151 4.04 -8.19 -0.94
C ILE A 151 3.80 -6.73 -0.62
N ALA A 152 3.32 -6.47 0.58
CA ALA A 152 3.15 -5.13 1.10
C ALA A 152 3.73 -5.02 2.50
N ILE A 153 4.05 -3.80 2.91
CA ILE A 153 4.37 -3.48 4.29
C ILE A 153 3.22 -2.70 4.90
N TRP A 154 2.88 -3.05 6.12
CA TRP A 154 1.94 -2.30 6.92
C TRP A 154 2.64 -1.77 8.17
N ALA A 155 2.39 -0.51 8.51
CA ALA A 155 2.92 0.12 9.70
C ALA A 155 1.91 1.12 10.27
N GLU A 156 1.96 1.30 11.58
CA GLU A 156 1.18 2.30 12.27
C GLU A 156 2.13 3.30 12.91
N HIS A 157 2.44 4.38 12.17
CA HIS A 157 3.41 5.37 12.62
C HIS A 157 3.27 6.68 11.86
N PRO A 158 3.11 7.83 12.57
CA PRO A 158 2.96 9.13 11.91
C PRO A 158 4.17 9.54 11.05
N GLY A 159 5.38 9.24 11.51
CA GLY A 159 6.60 9.59 10.77
C GLY A 159 6.72 8.86 9.44
N LEU A 160 6.36 7.58 9.41
CA LEU A 160 6.34 6.81 8.17
C LEU A 160 5.25 7.32 7.22
N ALA A 161 4.10 7.71 7.74
CA ALA A 161 3.03 8.29 6.94
C ALA A 161 3.45 9.59 6.25
N VAL A 162 4.17 10.44 6.94
CA VAL A 162 4.72 11.68 6.36
C VAL A 162 5.71 11.37 5.25
N TYR A 163 6.59 10.40 5.47
CA TYR A 163 7.56 9.97 4.46
C TYR A 163 6.88 9.38 3.22
N ALA A 164 5.91 8.52 3.41
CA ALA A 164 5.21 7.86 2.32
C ALA A 164 4.32 8.82 1.50
N LYS A 165 3.85 9.91 2.13
CA LYS A 165 3.03 10.93 1.48
C LYS A 165 3.81 11.75 0.45
N ASP A 166 5.09 11.93 0.67
CA ASP A 166 5.98 12.66 -0.23
C ASP A 166 6.41 11.78 -1.41
#